data_4f88541ed3c10378c13449e212c7acac
#
_entry.id   4f88541ed3c10378c13449e212c7acac
#
_cell.length_a   1.000
_cell.length_b   1.000
_cell.length_c   1.000
_cell.angle_alpha   90.00
_cell.angle_beta   90.00
_cell.angle_gamma   90.00
#
_symmetry.space_group_name_H-M   'P 1'
#
loop_
_entity.id
_entity.type
_entity.pdbx_description
1 polymer ?
#
loop_
_entity_poly.entity_id
_entity_poly.type
_entity_poly.pdbx_seq_one_letter_code
_entity_poly.pdbx_strand_id
1 'polypeptide(L)' 'MSYQTDIQRVIRQSEAQGFRVTRTTKGHYQFYSSNKKDIVIASGSPGGGNYWVAFMGEMKRAGYR' A
#
# COMPACT_ATOMS: atom_id res chain seq x y z
N MET A 1 -9.69 9.68 11.69
CA MET A 1 -8.97 8.41 11.64
C MET A 1 -7.52 8.65 11.22
N SER A 2 -6.61 7.86 11.72
CA SER A 2 -5.20 8.07 11.44
C SER A 2 -4.77 7.30 10.19
N TYR A 3 -3.73 7.81 9.54
CA TYR A 3 -3.12 7.13 8.41
C TYR A 3 -2.68 5.71 8.77
N GLN A 4 -2.13 5.54 9.99
CA GLN A 4 -1.65 4.22 10.43
C GLN A 4 -2.78 3.19 10.47
N THR A 5 -3.95 3.58 10.93
CA THR A 5 -5.10 2.69 10.96
C THR A 5 -5.52 2.32 9.53
N ASP A 6 -5.57 3.31 8.65
CA ASP A 6 -6.00 3.09 7.27
C ASP A 6 -5.02 2.20 6.51
N ILE A 7 -3.71 2.44 6.67
CA ILE A 7 -2.71 1.65 5.97
C ILE A 7 -2.69 0.20 6.47
N GLN A 8 -2.92 -0.03 7.76
CA GLN A 8 -2.97 -1.38 8.30
C GLN A 8 -4.15 -2.16 7.71
N ARG A 9 -5.27 -1.49 7.52
CA ARG A 9 -6.44 -2.12 6.90
C ARG A 9 -6.13 -2.51 5.46
N VAL A 10 -5.50 -1.61 4.71
CA VAL A 10 -5.14 -1.89 3.32
C VAL A 10 -4.15 -3.05 3.25
N ILE A 11 -3.19 -3.11 4.17
CA ILE A 11 -2.24 -4.21 4.23
C ILE A 11 -2.96 -5.54 4.38
N ARG A 12 -3.89 -5.64 5.33
CA ARG A 12 -4.63 -6.89 5.55
C ARG A 12 -5.42 -7.29 4.31
N GLN A 13 -6.13 -6.32 3.72
CA GLN A 13 -6.94 -6.62 2.55
C GLN A 13 -6.09 -6.98 1.35
N SER A 14 -4.94 -6.34 1.20
CA SER A 14 -4.01 -6.65 0.13
C SER A 14 -3.51 -8.09 0.25
N GLU A 15 -3.12 -8.49 1.45
CA GLU A 15 -2.64 -9.84 1.66
C GLU A 15 -3.72 -10.88 1.37
N ALA A 16 -4.96 -10.57 1.74
CA ALA A 16 -6.09 -11.45 1.43
C ALA A 16 -6.34 -11.55 -0.08
N GLN A 17 -5.92 -10.55 -0.84
CA GLN A 17 -6.09 -10.53 -2.29
C GLN A 17 -4.87 -11.07 -3.04
N GLY A 18 -3.88 -11.57 -2.32
CA GLY A 18 -2.70 -12.17 -2.93
C GLY A 18 -1.49 -11.26 -3.03
N PHE A 19 -1.57 -10.04 -2.52
CA PHE A 19 -0.41 -9.16 -2.46
C PHE A 19 0.55 -9.64 -1.38
N ARG A 20 1.82 -9.39 -1.60
CA ARG A 20 2.83 -9.59 -0.58
C ARG A 20 3.27 -8.22 -0.08
N VAL A 21 3.21 -8.02 1.22
CA VAL A 21 3.53 -6.73 1.82
C VAL A 21 4.76 -6.87 2.70
N THR A 22 5.74 -6.02 2.48
CA THR A 22 6.95 -5.98 3.30
C THR A 22 7.16 -4.55 3.80
N ARG A 23 7.96 -4.42 4.84
CA ARG A 23 8.30 -3.13 5.40
C ARG A 23 9.81 -2.92 5.33
N THR A 24 10.23 -1.76 4.81
CA THR A 24 11.65 -1.45 4.74
C THR A 24 12.17 -0.97 6.09
N THR A 25 13.49 -0.93 6.23
CA THR A 25 14.12 -0.43 7.45
C THR A 25 13.81 1.05 7.69
N LYS A 26 13.47 1.78 6.63
CA LYS A 26 13.12 3.20 6.74
C LYS A 26 11.63 3.43 7.04
N GLY A 27 10.88 2.36 7.23
CA GLY A 27 9.47 2.46 7.57
C GLY A 27 8.51 2.59 6.41
N HIS A 28 8.98 2.40 5.19
CA HIS A 28 8.12 2.35 4.02
C HIS A 28 7.50 0.96 3.87
N TYR A 29 6.33 0.90 3.25
CA TYR A 29 5.67 -0.36 2.95
C TYR A 29 5.80 -0.64 1.47
N GLN A 30 6.12 -1.87 1.12
CA GLN A 30 6.21 -2.31 -0.27
C GLN A 30 5.12 -3.35 -0.52
N PHE A 31 4.24 -3.06 -1.48
CA PHE A 31 3.15 -3.94 -1.86
C PHE A 31 3.49 -4.57 -3.19
N TYR A 32 3.74 -5.87 -3.18
CA TYR A 32 4.01 -6.62 -4.40
C TYR A 32 2.71 -7.24 -4.89
N SER A 33 2.34 -6.92 -6.14
CA SER A 33 1.08 -7.42 -6.69
C SER A 33 1.09 -8.94 -6.81
N SER A 34 -0.09 -9.52 -6.94
CA SER A 34 -0.23 -10.98 -7.03
C SER A 34 0.42 -11.52 -8.29
N ASN A 35 0.50 -10.72 -9.37
CA ASN A 35 1.17 -11.13 -10.60
C ASN A 35 2.67 -10.87 -10.58
N LYS A 36 3.18 -10.28 -9.52
CA LYS A 36 4.60 -9.97 -9.28
C LYS A 36 5.18 -8.98 -10.29
N LYS A 37 4.35 -8.28 -11.04
CA LYS A 37 4.81 -7.32 -12.04
C LYS A 37 4.81 -5.89 -11.52
N ASP A 38 3.96 -5.59 -10.56
CA ASP A 38 3.80 -4.23 -10.07
C ASP A 38 4.22 -4.14 -8.61
N ILE A 39 4.89 -3.06 -8.27
CA ILE A 39 5.28 -2.77 -6.89
C ILE A 39 4.76 -1.39 -6.56
N VAL A 40 4.03 -1.30 -5.44
CA VAL A 40 3.53 -0.02 -4.94
C VAL A 40 4.23 0.27 -3.63
N ILE A 41 4.78 1.45 -3.49
CA ILE A 41 5.51 1.85 -2.28
C ILE A 41 4.71 2.92 -1.56
N ALA A 42 4.47 2.70 -0.28
CA ALA A 42 3.77 3.65 0.57
C ALA A 42 4.69 4.15 1.67
N SER A 43 4.64 5.46 1.91
CA SER A 43 5.41 6.06 2.99
C SER A 43 4.81 5.71 4.34
N GLY A 44 5.64 5.62 5.37
CA GLY A 44 5.17 5.42 6.73
C GLY A 44 4.52 6.65 7.32
N SER A 45 4.82 7.84 6.79
CA SER A 45 4.27 9.11 7.28
C SER A 45 4.10 10.07 6.13
N PRO A 46 3.01 9.95 5.36
CA PRO A 46 2.80 10.85 4.23
C PRO A 46 2.47 12.26 4.72
N GLY A 47 2.97 13.25 4.00
CA GLY A 47 2.79 14.64 4.39
C GLY A 47 1.79 15.43 3.55
N GLY A 48 1.14 14.84 2.58
CA GLY A 48 0.30 15.59 1.65
C GLY A 48 -1.14 15.13 1.62
N GLY A 49 -2.06 16.05 1.34
CA GLY A 49 -3.49 15.74 1.32
C GLY A 49 -3.92 14.79 0.21
N ASN A 50 -3.18 14.78 -0.91
CA ASN A 50 -3.53 13.92 -2.04
C ASN A 50 -2.75 12.60 -2.04
N TYR A 51 -1.94 12.36 -1.03
CA TYR A 51 -1.10 11.18 -0.98
C TYR A 51 -1.94 9.90 -1.01
N TRP A 52 -2.99 9.84 -0.20
CA TRP A 52 -3.81 8.64 -0.10
C TRP A 52 -4.51 8.32 -1.43
N VAL A 53 -5.01 9.35 -2.10
CA VAL A 53 -5.67 9.16 -3.39
C VAL A 53 -4.70 8.60 -4.42
N ALA A 54 -3.50 9.17 -4.49
CA ALA A 54 -2.47 8.69 -5.42
C ALA A 54 -2.07 7.25 -5.10
N PHE A 55 -1.87 6.94 -3.81
CA PHE A 55 -1.51 5.59 -3.39
C PHE A 55 -2.59 4.58 -3.77
N MET A 56 -3.84 4.89 -3.47
CA MET A 56 -4.94 3.99 -3.80
C MET A 56 -5.11 3.81 -5.30
N GLY A 57 -4.85 4.86 -6.08
CA GLY A 57 -4.85 4.74 -7.53
C GLY A 57 -3.81 3.76 -8.04
N GLU A 58 -2.61 3.83 -7.48
CA GLU A 58 -1.55 2.89 -7.84
C GLU A 58 -1.90 1.46 -7.42
N MET A 59 -2.48 1.30 -6.24
CA MET A 59 -2.90 -0.02 -5.77
C MET A 59 -3.94 -0.63 -6.69
N LYS A 60 -4.92 0.16 -7.11
CA LYS A 60 -5.94 -0.33 -8.03
C LYS A 60 -5.36 -0.76 -9.36
N ARG A 61 -4.39 0.00 -9.88
CA ARG A 61 -3.71 -0.38 -11.11
C ARG A 61 -2.91 -1.66 -10.94
N ALA A 62 -2.43 -1.93 -9.74
CA ALA A 62 -1.70 -3.16 -9.44
C ALA A 62 -2.61 -4.36 -9.18
N GLY A 63 -3.94 -4.16 -9.20
CA GLY A 63 -4.89 -5.24 -9.03
C GLY A 63 -5.64 -5.26 -7.70
N TYR A 64 -5.44 -4.26 -6.86
CA TYR A 64 -6.15 -4.16 -5.59
C TYR A 64 -7.63 -3.86 -5.83
N ARG A 65 -8.48 -4.57 -5.11
CA ARG A 65 -9.94 -4.42 -5.26
C ARG A 65 -10.63 -3.94 -4.01
#